data_44a3a143bda5c05f375f6358e4dc27b0
#
_entry.id   44a3a143bda5c05f375f6358e4dc27b0
#
_cell.length_a   1.000
_cell.length_b   1.000
_cell.length_c   1.000
_cell.angle_alpha   90.00
_cell.angle_beta   90.00
_cell.angle_gamma   90.00
#
_symmetry.space_group_name_H-M   'P 1'
#
loop_
_entity.id
_entity.type
_entity.pdbx_description
1 polymer ?
#
loop_
_entity_poly.entity_id
_entity_poly.type
_entity_poly.pdbx_seq_one_letter_code
_entity_poly.pdbx_strand_id
1 'polypeptide(L)'
;MPDLPSGTVTFVFSDVEGSTALLKRLGDRYDEVISEHRRLMRERFTEHGGVEIDTQGDAFFFAFARARDAVTAAVEAQRAHAEQKWPDGVTVLVRMGLHTGEPAVGSEGYLGLDVVRAARLCTAGSGGHVLLSETTRALVGSSLPEGVSVFPLGERRLKDIDEPERVFELEIEGAIQPQAPVRAAPPADDADWETDLGARMAQRIEASVRRSVEASLERVVSDVDALAERAAKRPGQVAERLEDER
;
A
#
# COMPACT_ATOMS: atom_id res chain seq x y z
N MET A 1 13.72 -15.18 -0.41
CA MET A 1 12.79 -14.07 -0.21
C MET A 1 11.84 -14.50 0.88
N PRO A 2 11.43 -13.65 1.82
CA PRO A 2 10.37 -14.01 2.74
C PRO A 2 9.12 -14.39 1.94
N ASP A 3 8.36 -15.39 2.42
CA ASP A 3 7.11 -15.77 1.79
C ASP A 3 6.12 -14.60 1.90
N LEU A 4 5.70 -14.07 0.75
CA LEU A 4 4.73 -12.98 0.71
C LEU A 4 3.36 -13.48 1.18
N PRO A 5 2.63 -12.76 2.03
CA PRO A 5 1.24 -13.05 2.33
C PRO A 5 0.42 -13.24 1.04
N SER A 6 -0.49 -14.21 1.03
CA SER A 6 -1.31 -14.54 -0.14
C SER A 6 -2.79 -14.71 0.24
N GLY A 7 -3.69 -14.65 -0.75
CA GLY A 7 -5.12 -14.59 -0.52
C GLY A 7 -5.54 -13.19 -0.08
N THR A 8 -6.22 -13.07 1.05
CA THR A 8 -6.58 -11.78 1.63
C THR A 8 -5.37 -11.15 2.31
N VAL A 9 -4.92 -10.00 1.82
CA VAL A 9 -3.73 -9.29 2.28
C VAL A 9 -4.09 -7.87 2.69
N THR A 10 -3.52 -7.40 3.80
CA THR A 10 -3.64 -6.01 4.22
C THR A 10 -2.36 -5.26 3.88
N PHE A 11 -2.49 -4.21 3.10
CA PHE A 11 -1.42 -3.30 2.72
C PHE A 11 -1.38 -2.09 3.62
N VAL A 12 -0.18 -1.68 4.00
CA VAL A 12 0.08 -0.44 4.72
C VAL A 12 1.10 0.38 3.96
N PHE A 13 0.69 1.58 3.57
CA PHE A 13 1.60 2.63 3.13
C PHE A 13 1.78 3.64 4.25
N SER A 14 3.01 4.11 4.42
CA SER A 14 3.32 5.20 5.34
C SER A 14 4.28 6.19 4.72
N ASP A 15 4.27 7.43 5.24
CA ASP A 15 5.11 8.52 4.77
C ASP A 15 5.21 9.60 5.85
N VAL A 16 6.34 10.32 5.91
CA VAL A 16 6.54 11.43 6.85
C VAL A 16 6.07 12.73 6.24
N GLU A 17 5.09 13.38 6.87
CA GLU A 17 4.63 14.68 6.41
C GLU A 17 5.74 15.74 6.50
N GLY A 18 5.97 16.44 5.37
CA GLY A 18 6.94 17.53 5.34
C GLY A 18 8.40 17.09 5.47
N SER A 19 8.75 15.86 5.08
CA SER A 19 10.12 15.32 5.16
C SER A 19 11.16 16.21 4.48
N THR A 20 10.82 16.84 3.35
CA THR A 20 11.69 17.83 2.68
C THR A 20 11.93 19.08 3.54
N ALA A 21 10.93 19.55 4.27
CA ALA A 21 11.08 20.68 5.19
C ALA A 21 11.95 20.30 6.41
N LEU A 22 11.79 19.07 6.92
CA LEU A 22 12.65 18.52 7.98
C LEU A 22 14.10 18.42 7.50
N LEU A 23 14.35 17.94 6.28
CA LEU A 23 15.68 17.88 5.68
C LEU A 23 16.33 19.27 5.62
N LYS A 24 15.59 20.27 5.13
CA LYS A 24 16.10 21.66 5.05
C LYS A 24 16.39 22.26 6.42
N ARG A 25 15.58 21.91 7.44
CA ARG A 25 15.73 22.41 8.82
C ARG A 25 16.90 21.76 9.55
N LEU A 26 17.11 20.46 9.39
CA LEU A 26 18.05 19.66 10.17
C LEU A 26 19.42 19.53 9.51
N GLY A 27 19.51 19.72 8.18
CA GLY A 27 20.76 19.52 7.44
C GLY A 27 21.36 18.14 7.67
N ASP A 28 22.60 18.09 8.13
CA ASP A 28 23.35 16.84 8.36
C ASP A 28 22.69 15.93 9.43
N ARG A 29 21.88 16.49 10.33
CA ARG A 29 21.18 15.71 11.35
C ARG A 29 19.90 15.02 10.85
N TYR A 30 19.50 15.28 9.61
CA TYR A 30 18.34 14.62 9.02
C TYR A 30 18.49 13.10 8.94
N ASP A 31 19.70 12.62 8.65
CA ASP A 31 20.00 11.18 8.59
C ASP A 31 19.74 10.48 9.94
N GLU A 32 20.06 11.14 11.05
CA GLU A 32 19.78 10.64 12.40
C GLU A 32 18.25 10.43 12.60
N VAL A 33 17.45 11.42 12.19
CA VAL A 33 15.97 11.37 12.29
C VAL A 33 15.38 10.26 11.40
N ILE A 34 15.83 10.16 10.16
CA ILE A 34 15.31 9.16 9.22
C ILE A 34 15.74 7.74 9.60
N SER A 35 16.95 7.58 10.11
CA SER A 35 17.43 6.27 10.58
C SER A 35 16.60 5.79 11.78
N GLU A 36 16.28 6.68 12.71
CA GLU A 36 15.46 6.34 13.87
C GLU A 36 14.00 6.08 13.47
N HIS A 37 13.40 6.91 12.58
CA HIS A 37 12.09 6.64 12.00
C HIS A 37 12.02 5.25 11.38
N ARG A 38 13.00 4.91 10.54
CA ARG A 38 13.06 3.60 9.88
C ARG A 38 13.20 2.45 10.88
N ARG A 39 13.96 2.64 11.95
CA ARG A 39 14.09 1.66 13.02
C ARG A 39 12.75 1.41 13.69
N LEU A 40 12.05 2.47 14.12
CA LEU A 40 10.75 2.38 14.78
C LEU A 40 9.71 1.69 13.88
N MET A 41 9.63 2.08 12.61
CA MET A 41 8.69 1.47 11.66
C MET A 41 8.97 -0.02 11.50
N ARG A 42 10.21 -0.42 11.22
CA ARG A 42 10.57 -1.82 11.02
C ARG A 42 10.30 -2.66 12.26
N GLU A 43 10.71 -2.17 13.43
CA GLU A 43 10.50 -2.85 14.70
C GLU A 43 9.02 -3.15 14.93
N ARG A 44 8.15 -2.13 14.93
CA ARG A 44 6.73 -2.31 15.20
C ARG A 44 6.00 -3.14 14.14
N PHE A 45 6.36 -2.97 12.88
CA PHE A 45 5.69 -3.69 11.81
C PHE A 45 6.12 -5.16 11.73
N THR A 46 7.41 -5.48 11.93
CA THR A 46 7.88 -6.87 11.93
C THR A 46 7.45 -7.65 13.17
N GLU A 47 7.36 -7.00 14.36
CA GLU A 47 6.83 -7.62 15.58
C GLU A 47 5.41 -8.17 15.39
N HIS A 48 4.61 -7.54 14.52
CA HIS A 48 3.24 -7.96 14.20
C HIS A 48 3.14 -8.76 12.88
N GLY A 49 4.25 -9.29 12.38
CA GLY A 49 4.26 -10.14 11.18
C GLY A 49 4.13 -9.40 9.87
N GLY A 50 4.40 -8.09 9.84
CA GLY A 50 4.50 -7.29 8.63
C GLY A 50 5.72 -7.66 7.81
N VAL A 51 5.51 -7.82 6.51
CA VAL A 51 6.57 -8.04 5.52
C VAL A 51 6.83 -6.73 4.79
N GLU A 52 8.07 -6.22 4.90
CA GLU A 52 8.50 -5.03 4.15
C GLU A 52 8.61 -5.37 2.67
N ILE A 53 7.85 -4.68 1.84
CA ILE A 53 7.81 -4.88 0.39
C ILE A 53 8.72 -3.89 -0.31
N ASP A 54 8.66 -2.61 0.08
CA ASP A 54 9.51 -1.56 -0.47
C ASP A 54 9.70 -0.43 0.56
N THR A 55 10.82 0.29 0.43
CA THR A 55 11.13 1.48 1.22
C THR A 55 11.81 2.52 0.34
N GLN A 56 11.31 3.74 0.37
CA GLN A 56 11.91 4.86 -0.35
C GLN A 56 12.00 6.09 0.56
N GLY A 57 13.23 6.48 0.93
CA GLY A 57 13.42 7.60 1.84
C GLY A 57 12.77 7.34 3.19
N ASP A 58 11.72 8.06 3.49
CA ASP A 58 10.89 7.97 4.69
C ASP A 58 9.59 7.20 4.49
N ALA A 59 9.29 6.78 3.26
CA ALA A 59 8.08 6.03 2.95
C ALA A 59 8.30 4.52 2.99
N PHE A 60 7.29 3.80 3.49
CA PHE A 60 7.27 2.35 3.56
C PHE A 60 6.04 1.76 2.90
N PHE A 61 6.22 0.56 2.36
CA PHE A 61 5.16 -0.33 1.93
C PHE A 61 5.32 -1.68 2.62
N PHE A 62 4.33 -2.05 3.46
CA PHE A 62 4.26 -3.33 4.15
C PHE A 62 3.01 -4.12 3.73
N ALA A 63 3.13 -5.45 3.82
CA ALA A 63 2.02 -6.39 3.65
C ALA A 63 1.84 -7.25 4.90
N PHE A 64 0.58 -7.51 5.27
CA PHE A 64 0.19 -8.34 6.41
C PHE A 64 -0.81 -9.41 5.98
N ALA A 65 -0.71 -10.58 6.59
CA ALA A 65 -1.69 -11.65 6.41
C ALA A 65 -3.03 -11.35 7.12
N ARG A 66 -3.06 -10.42 8.08
CA ARG A 66 -4.28 -10.10 8.84
C ARG A 66 -4.40 -8.59 9.07
N ALA A 67 -5.61 -8.05 8.83
CA ALA A 67 -5.91 -6.63 9.03
C ALA A 67 -5.71 -6.18 10.49
N ARG A 68 -5.99 -7.04 11.45
CA ARG A 68 -5.82 -6.74 12.87
C ARG A 68 -4.36 -6.50 13.23
N ASP A 69 -3.46 -7.32 12.72
CA ASP A 69 -2.02 -7.20 13.00
C ASP A 69 -1.47 -5.91 12.38
N ALA A 70 -1.91 -5.58 11.16
CA ALA A 70 -1.57 -4.33 10.49
C ALA A 70 -2.04 -3.08 11.28
N VAL A 71 -3.27 -3.11 11.81
CA VAL A 71 -3.80 -2.02 12.64
C VAL A 71 -3.03 -1.91 13.95
N THR A 72 -2.72 -3.03 14.61
CA THR A 72 -1.94 -3.00 15.86
C THR A 72 -0.54 -2.42 15.61
N ALA A 73 0.14 -2.85 14.54
CA ALA A 73 1.44 -2.31 14.17
C ALA A 73 1.40 -0.80 13.90
N ALA A 74 0.38 -0.32 13.17
CA ALA A 74 0.21 1.10 12.89
C ALA A 74 -0.02 1.93 14.15
N VAL A 75 -0.84 1.44 15.09
CA VAL A 75 -1.11 2.09 16.38
C VAL A 75 0.16 2.19 17.21
N GLU A 76 0.90 1.10 17.35
CA GLU A 76 2.14 1.08 18.11
C GLU A 76 3.24 1.95 17.49
N ALA A 77 3.33 1.98 16.18
CA ALA A 77 4.25 2.87 15.46
C ALA A 77 3.91 4.35 15.73
N GLN A 78 2.63 4.75 15.70
CA GLN A 78 2.22 6.12 16.02
C GLN A 78 2.55 6.51 17.44
N ARG A 79 2.32 5.62 18.43
CA ARG A 79 2.69 5.84 19.83
C ARG A 79 4.19 5.95 20.00
N ALA A 80 4.96 5.05 19.38
CA ALA A 80 6.42 5.09 19.43
C ALA A 80 6.99 6.41 18.87
N HIS A 81 6.42 6.95 17.78
CA HIS A 81 6.82 8.25 17.24
C HIS A 81 6.47 9.41 18.16
N ALA A 82 5.34 9.32 18.90
CA ALA A 82 4.95 10.33 19.88
C ALA A 82 5.86 10.34 21.12
N GLU A 83 6.31 9.18 21.57
CA GLU A 83 7.19 9.01 22.72
C GLU A 83 8.66 9.32 22.42
N GLN A 84 9.05 9.21 21.14
CA GLN A 84 10.43 9.41 20.70
C GLN A 84 10.91 10.84 20.93
N LYS A 85 12.08 10.98 21.53
CA LYS A 85 12.77 12.28 21.68
C LYS A 85 13.56 12.57 20.41
N TRP A 86 12.97 13.38 19.55
CA TRP A 86 13.58 13.74 18.28
C TRP A 86 14.64 14.85 18.47
N PRO A 87 15.71 14.84 17.64
CA PRO A 87 16.71 15.91 17.64
C PRO A 87 16.10 17.30 17.45
N ASP A 88 16.69 18.33 18.05
CA ASP A 88 16.29 19.76 17.94
C ASP A 88 14.81 20.02 18.22
N GLY A 89 14.15 19.12 18.95
CA GLY A 89 12.74 19.27 19.29
C GLY A 89 11.81 19.28 18.06
N VAL A 90 12.21 18.66 16.96
CA VAL A 90 11.31 18.46 15.82
C VAL A 90 10.23 17.44 16.17
N THR A 91 9.14 17.45 15.44
CA THR A 91 8.11 16.42 15.49
C THR A 91 8.10 15.67 14.17
N VAL A 92 8.17 14.35 14.21
CA VAL A 92 8.06 13.50 13.04
C VAL A 92 6.63 12.98 12.98
N LEU A 93 5.88 13.49 12.02
CA LEU A 93 4.46 13.18 11.81
C LEU A 93 4.32 12.15 10.70
N VAL A 94 3.91 10.93 11.05
CA VAL A 94 3.73 9.85 10.09
C VAL A 94 2.26 9.74 9.72
N ARG A 95 1.95 9.71 8.42
CA ARG A 95 0.63 9.35 7.89
C ARG A 95 0.65 7.92 7.41
N MET A 96 -0.47 7.22 7.56
CA MET A 96 -0.60 5.83 7.16
C MET A 96 -1.94 5.58 6.47
N GLY A 97 -1.93 4.72 5.44
CA GLY A 97 -3.13 4.25 4.75
C GLY A 97 -3.15 2.72 4.70
N LEU A 98 -4.25 2.13 5.16
CA LEU A 98 -4.45 0.68 5.24
C LEU A 98 -5.62 0.24 4.36
N HIS A 99 -5.36 -0.68 3.46
CA HIS A 99 -6.40 -1.33 2.66
C HIS A 99 -6.21 -2.85 2.66
N THR A 100 -7.32 -3.57 2.65
CA THR A 100 -7.33 -5.04 2.57
C THR A 100 -8.05 -5.49 1.32
N GLY A 101 -7.41 -6.35 0.55
CA GLY A 101 -7.94 -6.91 -0.68
C GLY A 101 -7.36 -8.28 -0.99
N GLU A 102 -7.59 -8.74 -2.21
CA GLU A 102 -7.09 -10.01 -2.74
C GLU A 102 -6.20 -9.75 -3.97
N PRO A 103 -4.94 -9.29 -3.76
CA PRO A 103 -4.05 -8.91 -4.83
C PRO A 103 -3.58 -10.12 -5.65
N ALA A 104 -3.28 -9.90 -6.91
CA ALA A 104 -2.45 -10.83 -7.66
C ALA A 104 -0.98 -10.68 -7.24
N VAL A 105 -0.25 -11.81 -7.17
CA VAL A 105 1.19 -11.83 -6.92
C VAL A 105 1.90 -12.08 -8.24
N GLY A 106 2.68 -11.10 -8.70
CA GLY A 106 3.53 -11.21 -9.88
C GLY A 106 4.99 -11.54 -9.53
N SER A 107 5.85 -11.57 -10.54
CA SER A 107 7.30 -11.82 -10.37
C SER A 107 8.02 -10.74 -9.56
N GLU A 108 7.50 -9.52 -9.52
CA GLU A 108 8.08 -8.37 -8.84
C GLU A 108 7.29 -7.93 -7.58
N GLY A 109 6.33 -8.74 -7.10
CA GLY A 109 5.52 -8.46 -5.93
C GLY A 109 4.02 -8.37 -6.21
N TYR A 110 3.32 -7.59 -5.40
CA TYR A 110 1.86 -7.45 -5.50
C TYR A 110 1.42 -6.55 -6.63
N LEU A 111 0.32 -6.94 -7.28
CA LEU A 111 -0.29 -6.25 -8.41
C LEU A 111 -1.78 -6.00 -8.14
N GLY A 112 -2.30 -4.87 -8.61
CA GLY A 112 -3.73 -4.58 -8.61
C GLY A 112 -4.12 -3.28 -7.92
N LEU A 113 -5.40 -2.93 -8.07
CA LEU A 113 -5.97 -1.69 -7.53
C LEU A 113 -5.94 -1.62 -6.00
N ASP A 114 -5.87 -2.76 -5.31
CA ASP A 114 -5.83 -2.80 -3.84
C ASP A 114 -4.54 -2.18 -3.30
N VAL A 115 -3.42 -2.35 -4.00
CA VAL A 115 -2.15 -1.68 -3.67
C VAL A 115 -2.28 -0.18 -3.86
N VAL A 116 -2.88 0.25 -4.99
CA VAL A 116 -3.14 1.66 -5.29
C VAL A 116 -4.05 2.29 -4.25
N ARG A 117 -5.14 1.62 -3.84
CA ARG A 117 -6.05 2.12 -2.79
C ARG A 117 -5.34 2.39 -1.48
N ALA A 118 -4.49 1.48 -1.01
CA ALA A 118 -3.72 1.69 0.22
C ALA A 118 -2.81 2.92 0.12
N ALA A 119 -2.12 3.10 -1.00
CA ALA A 119 -1.28 4.28 -1.26
C ALA A 119 -2.10 5.57 -1.31
N ARG A 120 -3.28 5.57 -1.96
CA ARG A 120 -4.16 6.74 -2.03
C ARG A 120 -4.77 7.10 -0.68
N LEU A 121 -5.09 6.12 0.17
CA LEU A 121 -5.50 6.38 1.55
C LEU A 121 -4.38 7.08 2.33
N CYS A 122 -3.15 6.63 2.21
CA CYS A 122 -2.00 7.28 2.84
C CYS A 122 -1.88 8.75 2.41
N THR A 123 -1.93 9.01 1.11
CA THR A 123 -1.79 10.38 0.56
C THR A 123 -2.98 11.29 0.88
N ALA A 124 -4.17 10.74 1.12
CA ALA A 124 -5.34 11.51 1.57
C ALA A 124 -5.19 12.01 3.02
N GLY A 125 -4.39 11.31 3.84
CA GLY A 125 -4.10 11.72 5.20
C GLY A 125 -3.08 12.85 5.30
N SER A 126 -3.09 13.55 6.45
CA SER A 126 -2.01 14.43 6.93
C SER A 126 -1.22 13.69 7.99
N GLY A 127 -0.09 14.24 8.42
CA GLY A 127 0.75 13.62 9.45
C GLY A 127 -0.02 13.37 10.76
N GLY A 128 0.09 12.17 11.29
CA GLY A 128 -0.66 11.66 12.43
C GLY A 128 -1.89 10.84 12.05
N HIS A 129 -2.45 10.98 10.83
CA HIS A 129 -3.59 10.16 10.40
C HIS A 129 -3.20 8.70 10.18
N VAL A 130 -4.09 7.80 10.60
CA VAL A 130 -4.11 6.40 10.20
C VAL A 130 -5.47 6.12 9.56
N LEU A 131 -5.51 6.02 8.23
CA LEU A 131 -6.74 5.87 7.45
C LEU A 131 -6.96 4.42 7.04
N LEU A 132 -8.20 3.95 7.17
CA LEU A 132 -8.63 2.61 6.81
C LEU A 132 -9.65 2.66 5.68
N SER A 133 -9.58 1.71 4.76
CA SER A 133 -10.71 1.39 3.88
C SER A 133 -11.85 0.70 4.63
N GLU A 134 -13.04 0.66 4.03
CA GLU A 134 -14.19 -0.06 4.57
C GLU A 134 -13.89 -1.56 4.76
N THR A 135 -13.20 -2.19 3.82
CA THR A 135 -12.81 -3.60 3.92
C THR A 135 -11.92 -3.86 5.13
N THR A 136 -10.88 -3.04 5.31
CA THR A 136 -10.00 -3.15 6.49
C THR A 136 -10.79 -2.94 7.77
N ARG A 137 -11.64 -1.91 7.84
CA ARG A 137 -12.49 -1.63 8.99
C ARG A 137 -13.42 -2.80 9.34
N ALA A 138 -14.02 -3.43 8.34
CA ALA A 138 -14.94 -4.56 8.53
C ALA A 138 -14.20 -5.79 9.08
N LEU A 139 -13.00 -6.09 8.59
CA LEU A 139 -12.18 -7.22 9.04
C LEU A 139 -11.60 -7.04 10.44
N VAL A 140 -11.26 -5.82 10.82
CA VAL A 140 -10.81 -5.51 12.20
C VAL A 140 -11.96 -5.64 13.19
N GLY A 141 -13.17 -5.28 12.79
CA GLY A 141 -14.39 -5.41 13.62
C GLY A 141 -14.28 -4.64 14.95
N SER A 142 -14.59 -5.32 16.06
CA SER A 142 -14.48 -4.78 17.41
C SER A 142 -13.13 -5.03 18.09
N SER A 143 -12.19 -5.67 17.39
CA SER A 143 -10.90 -6.08 17.96
C SER A 143 -9.83 -5.02 17.75
N LEU A 144 -10.05 -3.85 18.33
CA LEU A 144 -9.10 -2.74 18.33
C LEU A 144 -8.16 -2.85 19.53
N PRO A 145 -6.92 -2.33 19.43
CA PRO A 145 -6.05 -2.11 20.59
C PRO A 145 -6.70 -1.20 21.62
N GLU A 146 -6.26 -1.30 22.87
CA GLU A 146 -6.73 -0.43 23.96
C GLU A 146 -6.43 1.06 23.64
N GLY A 147 -7.37 1.94 23.97
CA GLY A 147 -7.26 3.38 23.72
C GLY A 147 -7.37 3.75 22.22
N VAL A 148 -7.99 2.89 21.39
CA VAL A 148 -8.20 3.17 19.97
C VAL A 148 -9.69 3.18 19.62
N SER A 149 -10.12 4.21 18.93
CA SER A 149 -11.48 4.34 18.36
C SER A 149 -11.41 4.49 16.84
N VAL A 150 -12.53 4.20 16.18
CA VAL A 150 -12.66 4.35 14.72
C VAL A 150 -13.75 5.36 14.40
N PHE A 151 -13.42 6.38 13.64
CA PHE A 151 -14.35 7.41 13.18
C PHE A 151 -14.61 7.26 11.68
N PRO A 152 -15.88 7.26 11.25
CA PRO A 152 -16.23 7.29 9.84
C PRO A 152 -16.00 8.70 9.29
N LEU A 153 -15.20 8.81 8.26
CA LEU A 153 -15.00 10.06 7.52
C LEU A 153 -15.99 10.21 6.34
N GLY A 154 -16.82 9.18 6.10
CA GLY A 154 -17.74 9.12 4.99
C GLY A 154 -17.07 8.74 3.67
N GLU A 155 -17.76 8.99 2.56
CA GLU A 155 -17.27 8.72 1.22
C GLU A 155 -16.22 9.76 0.81
N ARG A 156 -15.11 9.29 0.23
CA ARG A 156 -14.02 10.10 -0.29
C ARG A 156 -13.70 9.65 -1.71
N ARG A 157 -13.52 10.60 -2.63
CA ARG A 157 -12.94 10.33 -3.93
C ARG A 157 -11.42 10.28 -3.76
N LEU A 158 -10.84 9.12 -4.06
CA LEU A 158 -9.40 8.95 -4.09
C LEU A 158 -8.92 9.12 -5.54
N LYS A 159 -7.73 9.69 -5.71
CA LYS A 159 -7.17 9.90 -7.06
C LYS A 159 -7.03 8.55 -7.77
N ASP A 160 -7.39 8.51 -9.05
CA ASP A 160 -7.30 7.32 -9.93
C ASP A 160 -8.14 6.10 -9.44
N ILE A 161 -9.11 6.33 -8.54
CA ILE A 161 -10.12 5.35 -8.14
C ILE A 161 -11.47 5.87 -8.60
N ASP A 162 -12.13 5.14 -9.48
CA ASP A 162 -13.36 5.59 -10.15
C ASP A 162 -14.52 5.77 -9.18
N GLU A 163 -14.67 4.85 -8.22
CA GLU A 163 -15.74 4.86 -7.23
C GLU A 163 -15.30 5.54 -5.93
N PRO A 164 -16.21 6.29 -5.26
CA PRO A 164 -15.95 6.82 -3.94
C PRO A 164 -15.69 5.69 -2.93
N GLU A 165 -14.67 5.86 -2.10
CA GLU A 165 -14.32 4.93 -1.03
C GLU A 165 -14.86 5.42 0.31
N ARG A 166 -15.42 4.50 1.10
CA ARG A 166 -15.73 4.78 2.51
C ARG A 166 -14.45 4.72 3.32
N VAL A 167 -14.09 5.85 3.90
CA VAL A 167 -12.85 6.02 4.65
C VAL A 167 -13.14 6.15 6.14
N PHE A 168 -12.31 5.53 6.93
CA PHE A 168 -12.34 5.59 8.40
C PHE A 168 -11.00 6.05 8.92
N GLU A 169 -11.01 6.73 10.05
CA GLU A 169 -9.83 7.18 10.76
C GLU A 169 -9.68 6.46 12.10
N LEU A 170 -8.45 6.09 12.46
CA LEU A 170 -8.14 5.65 13.82
C LEU A 170 -7.80 6.87 14.68
N GLU A 171 -8.54 7.09 15.73
CA GLU A 171 -8.16 7.97 16.84
C GLU A 171 -7.39 7.13 17.85
N ILE A 172 -6.16 7.53 18.16
CA ILE A 172 -5.20 6.73 18.94
C ILE A 172 -4.79 7.53 20.16
N GLU A 173 -5.16 7.05 21.35
CA GLU A 173 -4.68 7.61 22.61
C GLU A 173 -3.17 7.40 22.75
N GLY A 174 -2.44 8.46 23.13
CA GLY A 174 -0.99 8.43 23.23
C GLY A 174 -0.24 8.72 21.93
N ALA A 175 -0.94 8.88 20.79
CA ALA A 175 -0.34 9.32 19.54
C ALA A 175 -0.48 10.83 19.35
N ILE A 176 0.32 11.39 18.42
CA ILE A 176 0.21 12.80 18.02
C ILE A 176 -1.03 12.94 17.15
N GLN A 177 -1.95 13.81 17.58
CA GLN A 177 -3.19 14.04 16.86
C GLN A 177 -2.94 14.82 15.56
N PRO A 178 -3.64 14.49 14.46
CA PRO A 178 -3.53 15.22 13.20
C PRO A 178 -3.90 16.70 13.37
N GLN A 179 -3.11 17.58 12.76
CA GLN A 179 -3.33 19.03 12.84
C GLN A 179 -4.15 19.58 11.67
N ALA A 180 -4.36 18.79 10.65
CA ALA A 180 -5.12 19.16 9.45
C ALA A 180 -6.16 18.10 9.12
N PRO A 181 -7.29 18.47 8.51
CA PRO A 181 -8.31 17.51 8.09
C PRO A 181 -7.79 16.60 6.97
N VAL A 182 -8.41 15.42 6.84
CA VAL A 182 -8.17 14.54 5.70
C VAL A 182 -8.46 15.29 4.40
N ARG A 183 -7.51 15.30 3.49
CA ARG A 183 -7.62 16.04 2.23
C ARG A 183 -8.75 15.45 1.38
N ALA A 184 -9.59 16.31 0.81
CA ALA A 184 -10.36 15.92 -0.36
C ALA A 184 -9.36 15.59 -1.48
N ALA A 185 -9.72 14.65 -2.40
CA ALA A 185 -8.86 14.39 -3.55
C ALA A 185 -8.49 15.73 -4.20
N PRO A 186 -7.19 16.00 -4.46
CA PRO A 186 -6.81 17.22 -5.15
C PRO A 186 -7.50 17.24 -6.51
N PRO A 187 -7.89 18.41 -7.02
CA PRO A 187 -8.30 18.55 -8.41
C PRO A 187 -7.18 18.00 -9.30
N ALA A 188 -7.55 17.46 -10.46
CA ALA A 188 -6.64 16.71 -11.36
C ALA A 188 -5.40 17.52 -11.83
N ASP A 189 -5.36 18.82 -11.58
CA ASP A 189 -4.32 19.75 -12.06
C ASP A 189 -3.29 20.19 -11.00
N ASP A 190 -3.40 19.76 -9.73
CA ASP A 190 -2.42 20.14 -8.71
C ASP A 190 -1.16 19.28 -8.77
N ALA A 191 -0.11 19.85 -9.40
CA ALA A 191 1.20 19.22 -9.61
C ALA A 191 2.05 19.00 -8.33
N ASP A 192 1.60 19.49 -7.17
CA ASP A 192 2.34 19.37 -5.91
C ASP A 192 2.46 17.92 -5.35
N TRP A 193 1.68 16.98 -5.89
CA TRP A 193 1.76 15.56 -5.51
C TRP A 193 3.02 14.85 -6.07
N GLU A 194 3.64 15.40 -7.13
CA GLU A 194 4.87 14.82 -7.70
C GLU A 194 6.06 14.85 -6.74
N THR A 195 6.01 15.71 -5.73
CA THR A 195 7.03 15.79 -4.67
C THR A 195 6.77 14.83 -3.51
N ASP A 196 5.60 14.18 -3.47
CA ASP A 196 5.21 13.23 -2.44
C ASP A 196 5.78 11.83 -2.73
N LEU A 197 6.62 11.34 -1.86
CA LEU A 197 7.28 10.02 -1.99
C LEU A 197 6.27 8.86 -2.04
N GLY A 198 5.18 8.95 -1.28
CA GLY A 198 4.10 7.97 -1.31
C GLY A 198 3.43 7.89 -2.69
N ALA A 199 3.26 9.04 -3.36
CA ALA A 199 2.76 9.09 -4.73
C ALA A 199 3.77 8.50 -5.73
N ARG A 200 5.07 8.71 -5.53
CA ARG A 200 6.13 8.10 -6.37
C ARG A 200 6.18 6.58 -6.20
N MET A 201 6.00 6.07 -4.98
CA MET A 201 5.90 4.63 -4.75
C MET A 201 4.66 4.06 -5.44
N ALA A 202 3.50 4.71 -5.30
CA ALA A 202 2.29 4.32 -6.00
C ALA A 202 2.48 4.29 -7.51
N GLN A 203 3.11 5.32 -8.10
CA GLN A 203 3.43 5.36 -9.55
C GLN A 203 4.38 4.24 -9.99
N ARG A 204 5.42 3.94 -9.20
CA ARG A 204 6.32 2.82 -9.53
C ARG A 204 5.59 1.48 -9.49
N ILE A 205 4.72 1.29 -8.51
CA ILE A 205 3.87 0.11 -8.40
C ILE A 205 2.92 0.04 -9.61
N GLU A 206 2.25 1.15 -9.96
CA GLU A 206 1.42 1.23 -11.16
C GLU A 206 2.20 0.93 -12.45
N ALA A 207 3.41 1.48 -12.59
CA ALA A 207 4.27 1.21 -13.73
C ALA A 207 4.75 -0.25 -13.77
N SER A 208 5.02 -0.85 -12.60
CA SER A 208 5.34 -2.28 -12.48
C SER A 208 4.13 -3.15 -12.84
N VAL A 209 2.94 -2.82 -12.31
CA VAL A 209 1.66 -3.45 -12.65
C VAL A 209 1.42 -3.42 -14.15
N ARG A 210 1.53 -2.24 -14.78
CA ARG A 210 1.31 -2.09 -16.23
C ARG A 210 2.27 -2.97 -17.02
N ARG A 211 3.57 -2.93 -16.73
CA ARG A 211 4.57 -3.78 -17.42
C ARG A 211 4.28 -5.27 -17.24
N SER A 212 3.86 -5.69 -16.03
CA SER A 212 3.55 -7.09 -15.76
C SER A 212 2.29 -7.57 -16.47
N VAL A 213 1.26 -6.71 -16.57
CA VAL A 213 0.04 -6.98 -17.35
C VAL A 213 0.37 -7.08 -18.85
N GLU A 214 1.13 -6.14 -19.38
CA GLU A 214 1.59 -6.14 -20.78
C GLU A 214 2.39 -7.42 -21.09
N ALA A 215 3.36 -7.78 -20.24
CA ALA A 215 4.14 -9.00 -20.39
C ALA A 215 3.32 -10.29 -20.25
N SER A 216 2.22 -10.25 -19.49
CA SER A 216 1.30 -11.40 -19.37
C SER A 216 0.40 -11.52 -20.59
N LEU A 217 -0.08 -10.41 -21.14
CA LEU A 217 -0.84 -10.37 -22.38
C LEU A 217 0.00 -10.85 -23.57
N GLU A 218 1.26 -10.40 -23.69
CA GLU A 218 2.18 -10.86 -24.73
C GLU A 218 2.42 -12.38 -24.64
N ARG A 219 2.56 -12.94 -23.43
CA ARG A 219 2.68 -14.40 -23.24
C ARG A 219 1.43 -15.14 -23.70
N VAL A 220 0.24 -14.67 -23.31
CA VAL A 220 -1.03 -15.28 -23.72
C VAL A 220 -1.20 -15.24 -25.23
N VAL A 221 -0.89 -14.11 -25.87
CA VAL A 221 -0.93 -13.97 -27.33
C VAL A 221 0.05 -14.94 -27.98
N SER A 222 1.30 -15.02 -27.51
CA SER A 222 2.32 -15.96 -28.01
C SER A 222 1.89 -17.42 -27.85
N ASP A 223 1.27 -17.79 -26.73
CA ASP A 223 0.78 -19.14 -26.49
C ASP A 223 -0.42 -19.50 -27.41
N VAL A 224 -1.31 -18.55 -27.68
CA VAL A 224 -2.42 -18.71 -28.63
C VAL A 224 -1.88 -18.89 -30.06
N ASP A 225 -0.89 -18.09 -30.48
CA ASP A 225 -0.26 -18.21 -31.79
C ASP A 225 0.47 -19.55 -31.93
N ALA A 226 1.18 -20.00 -30.89
CA ALA A 226 1.83 -21.32 -30.89
C ALA A 226 0.84 -22.48 -30.96
N LEU A 227 -0.33 -22.35 -30.29
CA LEU A 227 -1.43 -23.32 -30.37
C LEU A 227 -2.07 -23.32 -31.78
N ALA A 228 -2.28 -22.17 -32.37
CA ALA A 228 -2.79 -22.02 -33.75
C ALA A 228 -1.84 -22.64 -34.77
N GLU A 229 -0.54 -22.41 -34.64
CA GLU A 229 0.46 -23.07 -35.52
C GLU A 229 0.51 -24.58 -35.35
N ARG A 230 0.38 -25.10 -34.12
CA ARG A 230 0.31 -26.55 -33.88
C ARG A 230 -0.97 -27.18 -34.45
N ALA A 231 -2.10 -26.48 -34.38
CA ALA A 231 -3.35 -26.90 -34.98
C ALA A 231 -3.25 -26.90 -36.53
N ALA A 232 -2.62 -25.88 -37.11
CA ALA A 232 -2.41 -25.79 -38.58
C ALA A 232 -1.46 -26.86 -39.14
N LYS A 233 -0.51 -27.35 -38.33
CA LYS A 233 0.46 -28.39 -38.70
C LYS A 233 -0.09 -29.84 -38.54
N ARG A 234 -1.34 -30.03 -38.07
CA ARG A 234 -2.01 -31.34 -37.95
C ARG A 234 -3.30 -31.44 -38.80
N PRO A 235 -3.28 -31.30 -40.13
CA PRO A 235 -4.50 -31.43 -40.93
C PRO A 235 -4.89 -32.88 -41.31
N GLY A 236 -4.27 -33.93 -40.71
CA GLY A 236 -4.44 -35.29 -41.22
C GLY A 236 -4.87 -36.38 -40.26
N GLN A 237 -4.86 -36.17 -38.93
CA GLN A 237 -5.06 -37.28 -37.99
C GLN A 237 -6.50 -37.48 -37.50
N VAL A 238 -7.44 -36.59 -37.83
CA VAL A 238 -8.87 -36.77 -37.43
C VAL A 238 -9.68 -37.47 -38.50
N ALA A 239 -9.25 -37.48 -39.78
CA ALA A 239 -9.96 -38.14 -40.88
C ALA A 239 -9.74 -39.68 -40.89
N GLU A 240 -8.56 -40.15 -40.49
CA GLU A 240 -8.22 -41.56 -40.48
C GLU A 240 -8.94 -42.42 -39.42
N ARG A 241 -9.38 -41.79 -38.31
CA ARG A 241 -10.09 -42.50 -37.21
C ARG A 241 -11.57 -42.73 -37.45
N LEU A 242 -12.16 -42.04 -38.42
CA LEU A 242 -13.57 -42.19 -38.76
C LEU A 242 -13.80 -43.18 -39.91
N GLU A 243 -12.76 -43.64 -40.60
CA GLU A 243 -12.86 -44.68 -41.63
C GLU A 243 -12.63 -46.11 -41.11
N ASP A 244 -11.96 -46.26 -39.94
CA ASP A 244 -11.74 -47.59 -39.32
C ASP A 244 -12.91 -48.11 -38.44
N GLU A 245 -13.95 -47.29 -38.26
CA GLU A 245 -15.19 -47.71 -37.50
C GLU A 245 -16.40 -47.92 -38.41
N ARG A 246 -16.20 -48.19 -39.72
CA ARG A 246 -17.28 -48.62 -40.63
C ARG A 246 -16.99 -50.07 -41.12
#